data_02a2be3ad7b60782c682cbcb71b6d4f1
#
_entry.id   02a2be3ad7b60782c682cbcb71b6d4f1
#
_cell.length_a   1.000
_cell.length_b   1.000
_cell.length_c   1.000
_cell.angle_alpha   90.00
_cell.angle_beta   90.00
_cell.angle_gamma   90.00
#
_symmetry.space_group_name_H-M   'P 1'
#
loop_
_entity.id
_entity.type
_entity.pdbx_description
1 polymer ?
#
loop_
_entity_poly.entity_id
_entity_poly.type
_entity_poly.pdbx_seq_one_letter_code
_entity_poly.pdbx_strand_id
1 'polypeptide(L)'
;MSLRDQITEDMKNAMRAKEAERLGTIRLLLAAIKQKEVDERIEITDAHVLAITEKLIKQRKDSITQFEAAGRDDLVAKESAELVILQA
;
A
#
# COMPACT_ATOMS: atom_id res chain seq x y z
N MET A 1 10.38 7.74 -15.37
CA MET A 1 10.24 7.59 -13.91
C MET A 1 9.94 6.15 -13.55
N SER A 2 10.58 5.66 -12.49
CA SER A 2 10.27 4.33 -11.98
C SER A 2 8.92 4.34 -11.22
N LEU A 3 8.35 3.17 -11.00
CA LEU A 3 7.15 3.05 -10.17
C LEU A 3 7.39 3.57 -8.75
N ARG A 4 8.58 3.33 -8.20
CA ARG A 4 8.95 3.84 -6.89
C ARG A 4 8.93 5.37 -6.86
N ASP A 5 9.43 6.01 -7.90
CA ASP A 5 9.41 7.47 -8.01
C ASP A 5 7.99 8.01 -8.13
N GLN A 6 7.13 7.33 -8.89
CA GLN A 6 5.72 7.69 -9.01
C GLN A 6 5.01 7.59 -7.67
N ILE A 7 5.27 6.53 -6.91
CA ILE A 7 4.71 6.33 -5.58
C ILE A 7 5.18 7.43 -4.63
N THR A 8 6.45 7.82 -4.71
CA THR A 8 7.00 8.91 -3.90
C THR A 8 6.33 10.24 -4.24
N GLU A 9 6.08 10.51 -5.53
CA GLU A 9 5.35 11.70 -5.95
C GLU A 9 3.89 11.68 -5.47
N ASP A 10 3.25 10.51 -5.53
CA ASP A 10 1.89 10.35 -5.01
C ASP A 10 1.83 10.61 -3.51
N MET A 11 2.86 10.20 -2.76
CA MET A 11 2.97 10.48 -1.34
C MET A 11 3.03 11.99 -1.10
N LYS A 12 3.86 12.70 -1.85
CA LYS A 12 3.98 14.16 -1.72
C LYS A 12 2.65 14.85 -2.06
N ASN A 13 1.97 14.39 -3.10
CA ASN A 13 0.68 14.94 -3.50
C ASN A 13 -0.38 14.71 -2.42
N ALA A 14 -0.42 13.52 -1.83
CA ALA A 14 -1.34 13.21 -0.74
C ALA A 14 -1.05 14.07 0.50
N MET A 15 0.21 14.32 0.80
CA MET A 15 0.62 15.19 1.91
C MET A 15 0.17 16.63 1.67
N ARG A 16 0.35 17.16 0.46
CA ARG A 16 -0.07 18.52 0.09
C ARG A 16 -1.58 18.68 0.14
N ALA A 17 -2.32 17.64 -0.28
CA ALA A 17 -3.79 17.64 -0.28
C ALA A 17 -4.38 17.28 1.09
N LYS A 18 -3.55 16.97 2.09
CA LYS A 18 -3.95 16.58 3.45
C LYS A 18 -4.86 15.34 3.46
N GLU A 19 -4.62 14.40 2.56
CA GLU A 19 -5.33 13.13 2.48
C GLU A 19 -4.63 12.11 3.39
N ALA A 20 -4.93 12.18 4.70
CA ALA A 20 -4.22 11.41 5.72
C ALA A 20 -4.29 9.89 5.50
N GLU A 21 -5.43 9.36 5.10
CA GLU A 21 -5.63 7.93 4.86
C GLU A 21 -4.82 7.44 3.67
N ARG A 22 -4.86 8.18 2.58
CA ARG A 22 -4.06 7.88 1.38
C ARG A 22 -2.57 7.96 1.68
N LEU A 23 -2.16 9.01 2.38
CA LEU A 23 -0.77 9.19 2.79
C LEU A 23 -0.28 8.03 3.65
N GLY A 24 -1.08 7.58 4.62
CA GLY A 24 -0.73 6.45 5.48
C GLY A 24 -0.52 5.16 4.70
N THR A 25 -1.42 4.87 3.75
CA THR A 25 -1.33 3.67 2.90
C THR A 25 -0.09 3.72 2.00
N ILE A 26 0.18 4.86 1.40
CA ILE A 26 1.36 5.04 0.53
C ILE A 26 2.64 4.88 1.35
N ARG A 27 2.68 5.42 2.56
CA ARG A 27 3.84 5.27 3.46
C ARG A 27 4.07 3.81 3.84
N LEU A 28 3.01 3.03 4.06
CA LEU A 28 3.13 1.59 4.31
C LEU A 28 3.75 0.86 3.12
N LEU A 29 3.33 1.20 1.92
CA LEU A 29 3.89 0.62 0.70
C LEU A 29 5.37 0.97 0.56
N LEU A 30 5.74 2.22 0.74
CA LEU A 30 7.14 2.65 0.67
C LEU A 30 8.00 1.99 1.74
N ALA A 31 7.47 1.82 2.94
CA ALA A 31 8.17 1.12 4.02
C ALA A 31 8.43 -0.35 3.66
N ALA A 32 7.44 -1.03 3.05
CA ALA A 32 7.60 -2.41 2.61
C ALA A 32 8.66 -2.53 1.52
N ILE A 33 8.70 -1.58 0.58
CA ILE A 33 9.71 -1.53 -0.47
C ILE A 33 11.10 -1.36 0.13
N LYS A 34 11.24 -0.42 1.05
CA LYS A 34 12.53 -0.16 1.71
C LYS A 34 12.98 -1.35 2.55
N GLN A 35 12.06 -2.01 3.23
CA GLN A 35 12.37 -3.19 4.02
C GLN A 35 12.94 -4.31 3.15
N LYS A 36 12.34 -4.54 1.98
CA LYS A 36 12.84 -5.54 1.04
C LYS A 36 14.25 -5.17 0.53
N GLU A 37 14.46 -3.90 0.21
CA GLU A 37 15.77 -3.41 -0.24
C GLU A 37 16.86 -3.67 0.80
N VAL A 38 16.56 -3.40 2.08
CA VAL A 38 17.50 -3.59 3.19
C VAL A 38 17.74 -5.08 3.48
N ASP A 39 16.68 -5.86 3.56
CA ASP A 39 16.74 -7.27 3.94
C ASP A 39 17.47 -8.13 2.91
N GLU A 40 17.19 -7.89 1.63
CA GLU A 40 17.76 -8.67 0.54
C GLU A 40 18.97 -8.01 -0.10
N ARG A 41 19.26 -6.77 0.27
CA ARG A 41 20.40 -5.98 -0.26
C ARG A 41 20.42 -5.96 -1.79
N ILE A 42 19.23 -5.76 -2.39
CA ILE A 42 19.05 -5.72 -3.83
C ILE A 42 18.64 -4.32 -4.28
N GLU A 43 18.84 -4.04 -5.55
CA GLU A 43 18.30 -2.86 -6.18
C GLU A 43 16.82 -3.09 -6.49
N ILE A 44 15.96 -2.17 -6.07
CA ILE A 44 14.52 -2.29 -6.28
C ILE A 44 14.17 -1.90 -7.72
N THR A 45 13.56 -2.83 -8.44
CA THR A 45 13.05 -2.63 -9.80
C THR A 45 11.53 -2.46 -9.78
N ASP A 46 10.95 -2.07 -10.90
CA ASP A 46 9.50 -1.97 -11.05
C ASP A 46 8.82 -3.31 -10.80
N ALA A 47 9.44 -4.42 -11.20
CA ALA A 47 8.92 -5.76 -10.94
C ALA A 47 8.81 -6.05 -9.43
N HIS A 48 9.80 -5.62 -8.65
CA HIS A 48 9.76 -5.74 -7.19
C HIS A 48 8.62 -4.91 -6.60
N VAL A 49 8.44 -3.69 -7.07
CA VAL A 49 7.37 -2.80 -6.60
C VAL A 49 6.01 -3.41 -6.90
N LEU A 50 5.80 -3.93 -8.09
CA LEU A 50 4.55 -4.59 -8.47
C LEU A 50 4.28 -5.81 -7.60
N ALA A 51 5.28 -6.65 -7.35
CA ALA A 51 5.12 -7.84 -6.52
C ALA A 51 4.75 -7.49 -5.08
N ILE A 52 5.39 -6.46 -4.51
CA ILE A 52 5.10 -5.98 -3.15
C ILE A 52 3.66 -5.43 -3.09
N THR A 53 3.29 -4.63 -4.08
CA THR A 53 1.95 -4.04 -4.15
C THR A 53 0.87 -5.13 -4.26
N GLU A 54 1.07 -6.13 -5.10
CA GLU A 54 0.15 -7.26 -5.26
C GLU A 54 0.00 -8.05 -3.95
N LYS A 55 1.10 -8.26 -3.23
CA LYS A 55 1.08 -8.93 -1.93
C LYS A 55 0.25 -8.14 -0.91
N LEU A 56 0.43 -6.83 -0.86
CA LEU A 56 -0.34 -5.97 0.04
C LEU A 56 -1.83 -5.97 -0.33
N ILE A 57 -2.15 -5.95 -1.61
CA ILE A 57 -3.53 -6.03 -2.09
C ILE A 57 -4.16 -7.35 -1.65
N LYS A 58 -3.45 -8.46 -1.82
CA LYS A 58 -3.95 -9.77 -1.40
C LYS A 58 -4.20 -9.82 0.10
N GLN A 59 -3.27 -9.30 0.90
CA GLN A 59 -3.42 -9.22 2.35
C GLN A 59 -4.66 -8.41 2.74
N ARG A 60 -4.92 -7.30 2.07
CA ARG A 60 -6.11 -6.48 2.32
C ARG A 60 -7.40 -7.23 1.98
N LYS A 61 -7.42 -7.95 0.86
CA LYS A 61 -8.58 -8.75 0.47
C LYS A 61 -8.86 -9.87 1.49
N ASP A 62 -7.83 -10.55 1.95
CA ASP A 62 -7.96 -11.59 2.96
C ASP A 62 -8.47 -11.01 4.29
N SER A 63 -7.96 -9.86 4.71
CA SER A 63 -8.39 -9.15 5.91
C SER A 63 -9.86 -8.73 5.82
N ILE A 64 -10.28 -8.20 4.67
CA ILE A 64 -11.66 -7.80 4.44
C ILE A 64 -12.60 -9.00 4.60
N THR A 65 -12.25 -10.13 4.02
CA THR A 65 -13.04 -11.36 4.14
C THR A 65 -13.20 -11.80 5.60
N GLN A 66 -12.10 -11.74 6.37
CA GLN A 66 -12.13 -12.09 7.79
C GLN A 66 -12.97 -11.11 8.60
N PHE A 67 -12.87 -9.82 8.34
CA PHE A 67 -13.63 -8.79 9.06
C PHE A 67 -15.12 -8.86 8.72
N GLU A 68 -15.47 -9.15 7.48
CA GLU A 68 -16.87 -9.39 7.09
C GLU A 68 -17.47 -10.57 7.84
N ALA A 69 -16.73 -11.66 7.94
CA ALA A 69 -17.17 -12.84 8.68
C ALA A 69 -17.33 -12.57 10.16
N ALA A 70 -16.52 -11.66 10.72
CA ALA A 70 -16.59 -11.26 12.13
C ALA A 70 -17.61 -10.16 12.42
N GLY A 71 -18.25 -9.59 11.39
CA GLY A 71 -19.21 -8.50 11.54
C GLY A 71 -18.56 -7.15 11.90
N ARG A 72 -17.28 -6.97 11.56
CA ARG A 72 -16.52 -5.76 11.88
C ARG A 72 -16.55 -4.79 10.70
N ASP A 73 -17.70 -4.17 10.46
CA ASP A 73 -17.93 -3.27 9.35
C ASP A 73 -16.99 -2.04 9.34
N ASP A 74 -16.60 -1.57 10.51
CA ASP A 74 -15.64 -0.47 10.66
C ASP A 74 -14.28 -0.82 10.05
N LEU A 75 -13.79 -2.03 10.30
CA LEU A 75 -12.52 -2.51 9.76
C LEU A 75 -12.63 -2.85 8.27
N VAL A 76 -13.78 -3.36 7.83
CA VAL A 76 -14.05 -3.60 6.41
C VAL A 76 -13.96 -2.28 5.63
N ALA A 77 -14.57 -1.22 6.10
CA ALA A 77 -14.55 0.07 5.44
C ALA A 77 -13.12 0.62 5.35
N LYS A 78 -12.34 0.51 6.42
CA LYS A 78 -10.95 0.98 6.45
C LYS A 78 -10.08 0.21 5.47
N GLU A 79 -10.13 -1.12 5.51
CA GLU A 79 -9.31 -1.96 4.64
C GLU A 79 -9.73 -1.82 3.17
N SER A 80 -11.02 -1.64 2.89
CA SER A 80 -11.52 -1.40 1.55
C SER A 80 -11.00 -0.09 0.96
N ALA A 81 -10.94 0.97 1.76
CA ALA A 81 -10.37 2.24 1.35
C ALA A 81 -8.88 2.10 1.04
N GLU A 82 -8.13 1.38 1.86
CA GLU A 82 -6.70 1.11 1.63
C GLU A 82 -6.50 0.30 0.34
N LEU A 83 -7.37 -0.69 0.10
CA LEU A 83 -7.33 -1.51 -1.12
C LEU A 83 -7.47 -0.66 -2.38
N VAL A 84 -8.42 0.27 -2.39
CA VAL A 84 -8.63 1.19 -3.53
C VAL A 84 -7.37 2.01 -3.79
N ILE A 85 -6.73 2.51 -2.75
CA ILE A 85 -5.50 3.30 -2.87
C ILE A 85 -4.37 2.45 -3.46
N LEU A 86 -4.22 1.21 -3.03
CA LEU A 86 -3.18 0.31 -3.52
C LEU A 86 -3.39 -0.09 -4.98
N GLN A 87 -4.64 -0.16 -5.43
CA GLN A 87 -4.98 -0.52 -6.81
C GLN A 87 -4.84 0.64 -7.80
N ALA A 88 -4.72 1.83 -7.32
CA ALA A 88 -4.64 3.04 -8.17
C ALA A 88 -3.26 3.26 -8.80
#